data_a41627128824d67facdbf62abf987216
#
_entry.id   a41627128824d67facdbf62abf987216
#
_cell.length_a   1.000
_cell.length_b   1.000
_cell.length_c   1.000
_cell.angle_alpha   90.00
_cell.angle_beta   90.00
_cell.angle_gamma   90.00
#
_symmetry.space_group_name_H-M   'P 1'
#
loop_
_entity.id
_entity.type
_entity.pdbx_description
1 polymer ?
#
loop_
_entity_poly.entity_id
_entity_poly.type
_entity_poly.pdbx_seq_one_letter_code
_entity_poly.pdbx_strand_id
1 'polypeptide(L)'
;MGEIHSQPGQHFVTLPLMNDFRGSHVEPGRGRPFLRELRRRLNFFGWPLILVRQRVNWSLSRVLGECWRLLANIGTQREVLRFLAHRPFDEFAQDKPWFAFKYLIPDYIVLGFTVAERASCFLHHYRRMHSALPESTLRQILQGEVVLHQVRDGDNCFTVTIGMPAMRYDREGELSTHLRVNGVEVYSLSFIIVPGGVVGSDLVETLLITCLQGKKNCDFEMKLVRKVFYEYSPRLLLLAALQGFAIAFGIEELTAVCATNQRSYSKGHSTAFHHSYDEFFASLGMRITAAGFYSAPVPIEGKSLESFEPKARWRARRRRAMRKQIESACVNFFSGTAGQNAESFSSAMLAAPVSEPTVNSQLSATP
;
A
#
# COMPACT_ATOMS: atom_id res chain seq x y z
N MET A 1 25.43 -10.85 42.19
CA MET A 1 25.73 -9.42 41.96
C MET A 1 26.49 -9.33 40.66
N GLY A 2 25.80 -8.94 39.61
CA GLY A 2 26.32 -8.76 38.26
C GLY A 2 25.54 -7.64 37.62
N GLU A 3 26.19 -6.51 37.46
CA GLU A 3 25.61 -5.28 36.91
C GLU A 3 25.25 -5.46 35.45
N ILE A 4 23.97 -5.15 35.09
CA ILE A 4 23.49 -5.08 33.73
C ILE A 4 23.79 -3.68 33.21
N HIS A 5 24.79 -3.57 32.34
CA HIS A 5 25.03 -2.35 31.56
C HIS A 5 23.89 -2.11 30.59
N SER A 6 23.07 -1.09 30.87
CA SER A 6 22.11 -0.50 29.95
C SER A 6 22.83 0.25 28.85
N GLN A 7 22.65 -0.19 27.60
CA GLN A 7 23.07 0.55 26.41
C GLN A 7 22.15 1.75 26.16
N PRO A 8 22.66 2.90 25.69
CA PRO A 8 21.90 4.11 25.49
C PRO A 8 20.95 3.95 24.30
N GLY A 9 19.70 4.35 24.54
CA GLY A 9 18.61 4.29 23.58
C GLY A 9 18.89 5.07 22.30
N GLN A 10 18.67 4.41 21.17
CA GLN A 10 18.53 5.08 19.89
C GLN A 10 17.25 5.91 19.92
N HIS A 11 17.40 7.22 20.05
CA HIS A 11 16.30 8.17 19.89
C HIS A 11 15.76 8.09 18.46
N PHE A 12 14.66 7.40 18.31
CA PHE A 12 13.80 7.59 17.15
C PHE A 12 13.26 9.02 17.20
N VAL A 13 13.79 9.88 16.34
CA VAL A 13 13.29 11.23 16.16
C VAL A 13 11.86 11.14 15.63
N THR A 14 10.92 11.26 16.54
CA THR A 14 9.50 11.46 16.22
C THR A 14 9.39 12.83 15.59
N LEU A 15 9.07 12.88 14.30
CA LEU A 15 8.77 14.14 13.62
C LEU A 15 7.53 14.77 14.28
N PRO A 16 7.54 16.06 14.61
CA PRO A 16 6.37 16.73 15.15
C PRO A 16 5.22 16.67 14.15
N LEU A 17 4.04 16.36 14.68
CA LEU A 17 2.77 16.35 13.96
C LEU A 17 2.54 17.72 13.32
N MET A 18 2.46 17.75 12.00
CA MET A 18 2.06 18.92 11.20
C MET A 18 0.53 19.15 11.33
N ASN A 19 0.03 19.47 12.52
CA ASN A 19 -1.41 19.71 12.73
C ASN A 19 -1.80 21.17 12.86
N ASP A 20 -0.88 22.14 12.66
CA ASP A 20 -1.20 23.56 12.81
C ASP A 20 -1.02 24.37 11.52
N PHE A 21 -1.70 23.97 10.46
CA PHE A 21 -1.99 24.88 9.35
C PHE A 21 -3.50 24.82 9.01
N ARG A 22 -4.32 25.36 9.92
CA ARG A 22 -5.62 25.92 9.52
C ARG A 22 -5.36 27.26 8.81
N GLY A 23 -4.95 27.18 7.55
CA GLY A 23 -4.93 28.30 6.65
C GLY A 23 -6.36 28.65 6.26
N SER A 24 -6.74 29.88 6.50
CA SER A 24 -7.94 30.57 6.02
C SER A 24 -8.31 30.16 4.59
N HIS A 25 -9.56 29.76 4.39
CA HIS A 25 -10.19 29.57 3.08
C HIS A 25 -10.13 30.90 2.31
N VAL A 26 -9.13 31.04 1.46
CA VAL A 26 -9.10 32.05 0.40
C VAL A 26 -9.68 31.37 -0.84
N GLU A 27 -10.83 31.86 -1.31
CA GLU A 27 -11.43 31.43 -2.57
C GLU A 27 -10.36 31.46 -3.69
N PRO A 28 -10.29 30.43 -4.55
CA PRO A 28 -9.33 30.39 -5.63
C PRO A 28 -9.72 31.41 -6.70
N GLY A 29 -9.31 32.65 -6.51
CA GLY A 29 -9.40 33.67 -7.55
C GLY A 29 -8.74 33.19 -8.83
N ARG A 30 -9.36 33.47 -9.99
CA ARG A 30 -8.87 33.20 -11.35
C ARG A 30 -7.51 33.91 -11.58
N GLY A 31 -6.45 33.41 -10.93
CA GLY A 31 -5.08 33.91 -11.09
C GLY A 31 -4.58 33.61 -12.49
N ARG A 32 -4.04 34.62 -13.14
CA ARG A 32 -3.48 34.61 -14.50
C ARG A 32 -2.54 33.42 -14.69
N PRO A 33 -2.57 32.71 -15.82
CA PRO A 33 -1.72 31.53 -16.09
C PRO A 33 -0.23 31.80 -15.92
N PHE A 34 0.20 33.02 -16.15
CA PHE A 34 1.57 33.50 -15.94
C PHE A 34 2.03 33.41 -14.47
N LEU A 35 1.18 33.78 -13.50
CA LEU A 35 1.53 33.69 -12.07
C LEU A 35 1.61 32.24 -11.58
N ARG A 36 0.81 31.32 -12.16
CA ARG A 36 0.92 29.89 -11.89
C ARG A 36 2.21 29.31 -12.44
N GLU A 37 2.58 29.68 -13.65
CA GLU A 37 3.86 29.25 -14.27
C GLU A 37 5.07 29.82 -13.54
N LEU A 38 5.01 31.09 -13.13
CA LEU A 38 6.07 31.72 -12.33
C LEU A 38 6.19 31.03 -10.94
N ARG A 39 5.06 30.72 -10.29
CA ARG A 39 5.04 29.97 -9.03
C ARG A 39 5.58 28.55 -9.19
N ARG A 40 5.28 27.87 -10.31
CA ARG A 40 5.88 26.57 -10.67
C ARG A 40 7.40 26.66 -10.81
N ARG A 41 7.91 27.69 -11.49
CA ARG A 41 9.35 27.93 -11.64
C ARG A 41 10.01 28.30 -10.32
N LEU A 42 9.38 29.14 -9.52
CA LEU A 42 9.88 29.49 -8.18
C LEU A 42 9.87 28.30 -7.23
N ASN A 43 8.87 27.42 -7.29
CA ASN A 43 8.87 26.17 -6.53
C ASN A 43 9.99 25.23 -6.96
N PHE A 44 10.36 25.24 -8.24
CA PHE A 44 11.50 24.45 -8.74
C PHE A 44 12.83 24.92 -8.11
N PHE A 45 13.09 26.23 -8.07
CA PHE A 45 14.28 26.79 -7.41
C PHE A 45 14.13 26.91 -5.90
N GLY A 46 12.92 26.95 -5.40
CA GLY A 46 12.62 27.02 -3.97
C GLY A 46 12.77 25.68 -3.22
N TRP A 47 12.86 24.56 -3.92
CA TRP A 47 12.97 23.23 -3.29
C TRP A 47 14.12 23.12 -2.27
N PRO A 48 15.37 23.52 -2.58
CA PRO A 48 16.44 23.54 -1.59
C PRO A 48 16.09 24.44 -0.38
N LEU A 49 15.42 25.56 -0.61
CA LEU A 49 14.97 26.47 0.45
C LEU A 49 13.82 25.88 1.29
N ILE A 50 12.91 25.13 0.65
CA ILE A 50 11.84 24.42 1.36
C ILE A 50 12.43 23.30 2.22
N LEU A 51 13.40 22.54 1.70
CA LEU A 51 14.11 21.53 2.46
C LEU A 51 14.88 22.10 3.65
N VAL A 52 15.56 23.24 3.44
CA VAL A 52 16.27 23.95 4.51
C VAL A 52 15.27 24.50 5.56
N ARG A 53 14.16 25.08 5.10
CA ARG A 53 13.12 25.64 6.00
C ARG A 53 12.40 24.56 6.82
N GLN A 54 12.18 23.37 6.26
CA GLN A 54 11.50 22.27 6.94
C GLN A 54 12.44 21.45 7.84
N ARG A 55 13.76 21.54 7.62
CA ARG A 55 14.77 20.76 8.37
C ARG A 55 15.90 21.66 8.83
N VAL A 56 15.63 22.44 9.85
CA VAL A 56 16.56 23.40 10.49
C VAL A 56 17.93 22.82 10.84
N ASN A 57 18.08 21.49 10.92
CA ASN A 57 19.30 20.78 11.33
C ASN A 57 20.09 20.16 10.16
N TRP A 58 19.84 20.52 8.92
CA TRP A 58 20.64 20.00 7.82
C TRP A 58 21.98 20.73 7.73
N SER A 59 23.07 19.94 7.65
CA SER A 59 24.39 20.51 7.35
C SER A 59 24.40 21.11 5.95
N LEU A 60 25.19 22.16 5.75
CA LEU A 60 25.37 22.83 4.45
C LEU A 60 25.80 21.82 3.37
N SER A 61 26.68 20.88 3.70
CA SER A 61 27.11 19.81 2.79
C SER A 61 25.95 18.93 2.30
N ARG A 62 24.98 18.66 3.15
CA ARG A 62 23.78 17.88 2.79
C ARG A 62 22.88 18.67 1.83
N VAL A 63 22.66 19.94 2.11
CA VAL A 63 21.89 20.82 1.23
C VAL A 63 22.54 20.92 -0.17
N LEU A 64 23.86 21.14 -0.22
CA LEU A 64 24.62 21.17 -1.48
C LEU A 64 24.54 19.84 -2.21
N GLY A 65 24.60 18.72 -1.50
CA GLY A 65 24.44 17.39 -2.09
C GLY A 65 23.08 17.18 -2.74
N GLU A 66 21.99 17.62 -2.11
CA GLU A 66 20.64 17.53 -2.70
C GLU A 66 20.46 18.49 -3.89
N CYS A 67 21.03 19.71 -3.81
CA CYS A 67 21.06 20.62 -4.95
C CYS A 67 21.79 20.01 -6.13
N TRP A 68 22.94 19.38 -5.90
CA TRP A 68 23.71 18.70 -6.93
C TRP A 68 22.93 17.54 -7.57
N ARG A 69 22.28 16.71 -6.76
CA ARG A 69 21.41 15.62 -7.28
C ARG A 69 20.28 16.16 -8.15
N LEU A 70 19.66 17.26 -7.76
CA LEU A 70 18.63 17.91 -8.55
C LEU A 70 19.17 18.42 -9.88
N LEU A 71 20.32 19.10 -9.87
CA LEU A 71 20.96 19.62 -11.09
C LEU A 71 21.40 18.49 -12.03
N ALA A 72 21.98 17.42 -11.48
CA ALA A 72 22.37 16.23 -12.26
C ALA A 72 21.18 15.52 -12.91
N ASN A 73 19.97 15.69 -12.38
CA ASN A 73 18.74 15.05 -12.89
C ASN A 73 17.72 16.07 -13.42
N ILE A 74 18.18 17.23 -13.88
CA ILE A 74 17.29 18.34 -14.28
C ILE A 74 16.36 17.97 -15.45
N GLY A 75 16.79 17.12 -16.37
CA GLY A 75 15.97 16.60 -17.46
C GLY A 75 14.80 15.77 -16.95
N THR A 76 15.09 14.82 -16.08
CA THR A 76 14.09 13.96 -15.39
C THR A 76 13.14 14.81 -14.55
N GLN A 77 13.67 15.78 -13.81
CA GLN A 77 12.84 16.68 -12.99
C GLN A 77 11.87 17.51 -13.84
N ARG A 78 12.32 17.99 -15.01
CA ARG A 78 11.42 18.69 -15.95
C ARG A 78 10.29 17.78 -16.44
N GLU A 79 10.59 16.54 -16.72
CA GLU A 79 9.58 15.54 -17.12
C GLU A 79 8.56 15.27 -16.01
N VAL A 80 9.02 15.04 -14.79
CA VAL A 80 8.16 14.87 -13.61
C VAL A 80 7.26 16.09 -13.42
N LEU A 81 7.81 17.30 -13.45
CA LEU A 81 7.03 18.52 -13.27
C LEU A 81 6.02 18.78 -14.40
N ARG A 82 6.37 18.43 -15.65
CA ARG A 82 5.41 18.51 -16.78
C ARG A 82 4.24 17.56 -16.55
N PHE A 83 4.53 16.34 -16.13
CA PHE A 83 3.49 15.38 -15.83
C PHE A 83 2.61 15.84 -14.66
N LEU A 84 3.19 16.27 -13.55
CA LEU A 84 2.48 16.76 -12.37
C LEU A 84 1.71 18.07 -12.61
N ALA A 85 1.87 18.69 -13.78
CA ALA A 85 1.06 19.84 -14.18
C ALA A 85 -0.36 19.47 -14.60
N HIS A 86 -0.66 18.18 -14.81
CA HIS A 86 -2.02 17.70 -15.11
C HIS A 86 -2.84 17.59 -13.84
N ARG A 87 -4.16 17.85 -13.95
CA ARG A 87 -5.10 17.60 -12.85
C ARG A 87 -5.30 16.09 -12.64
N PRO A 88 -5.49 15.65 -11.41
CA PRO A 88 -5.51 16.40 -10.13
C PRO A 88 -4.13 16.52 -9.46
N PHE A 89 -3.04 16.11 -10.12
CA PHE A 89 -1.69 16.08 -9.52
C PHE A 89 -1.13 17.46 -9.21
N ASP A 90 -1.49 18.48 -9.99
CA ASP A 90 -1.04 19.85 -9.76
C ASP A 90 -1.55 20.38 -8.42
N GLU A 91 -2.79 20.09 -8.08
CA GLU A 91 -3.39 20.45 -6.79
C GLU A 91 -2.69 19.71 -5.65
N PHE A 92 -2.51 18.38 -5.81
CA PHE A 92 -1.83 17.56 -4.81
C PHE A 92 -0.36 17.96 -4.59
N ALA A 93 0.38 18.27 -5.65
CA ALA A 93 1.77 18.71 -5.56
C ALA A 93 1.93 20.12 -5.00
N GLN A 94 0.90 20.97 -5.10
CA GLN A 94 0.89 22.26 -4.42
C GLN A 94 0.75 22.12 -2.91
N ASP A 95 -0.10 21.21 -2.44
CA ASP A 95 -0.27 20.92 -1.01
C ASP A 95 0.93 20.15 -0.45
N LYS A 96 1.52 19.26 -1.25
CA LYS A 96 2.64 18.41 -0.86
C LYS A 96 3.84 18.57 -1.82
N PRO A 97 4.59 19.65 -1.77
CA PRO A 97 5.66 19.94 -2.75
C PRO A 97 6.76 18.87 -2.81
N TRP A 98 7.02 18.15 -1.70
CA TRP A 98 7.98 17.06 -1.63
C TRP A 98 7.64 15.90 -2.57
N PHE A 99 6.39 15.77 -2.96
CA PHE A 99 5.90 14.73 -3.87
C PHE A 99 6.63 14.72 -5.21
N ALA A 100 6.91 15.88 -5.78
CA ALA A 100 7.64 16.04 -7.03
C ALA A 100 9.13 15.61 -6.97
N PHE A 101 9.62 15.27 -5.79
CA PHE A 101 11.04 14.97 -5.54
C PHE A 101 11.26 13.61 -4.89
N LYS A 102 10.20 12.82 -4.68
CA LYS A 102 10.27 11.49 -4.04
C LYS A 102 11.31 10.58 -4.70
N TYR A 103 11.37 10.56 -6.03
CA TYR A 103 12.27 9.72 -6.79
C TYR A 103 13.76 10.03 -6.57
N LEU A 104 14.11 11.24 -6.08
CA LEU A 104 15.48 11.60 -5.73
C LEU A 104 15.95 10.98 -4.40
N ILE A 105 15.03 10.51 -3.58
CA ILE A 105 15.33 9.91 -2.29
C ILE A 105 16.01 8.55 -2.52
N PRO A 106 17.22 8.30 -1.98
CA PRO A 106 18.00 7.09 -2.28
C PRO A 106 17.30 5.77 -1.96
N ASP A 107 16.49 5.75 -0.91
CA ASP A 107 15.76 4.59 -0.41
C ASP A 107 14.27 4.60 -0.80
N TYR A 108 13.90 5.32 -1.86
CA TYR A 108 12.54 5.34 -2.39
C TYR A 108 12.23 4.05 -3.14
N ILE A 109 11.13 3.40 -2.79
CA ILE A 109 10.57 2.13 -3.29
C ILE A 109 11.43 0.93 -2.85
N VAL A 110 12.62 0.79 -3.38
CA VAL A 110 13.50 -0.38 -3.23
C VAL A 110 14.94 0.08 -3.01
N LEU A 111 15.66 -0.61 -2.14
CA LEU A 111 17.10 -0.40 -2.01
C LEU A 111 17.81 -0.83 -3.30
N GLY A 112 18.77 -0.03 -3.74
CA GLY A 112 19.58 -0.33 -4.92
C GLY A 112 19.06 0.25 -6.24
N PHE A 113 17.82 0.73 -6.31
CA PHE A 113 17.35 1.42 -7.53
C PHE A 113 18.12 2.70 -7.79
N THR A 114 18.52 2.89 -9.02
CA THR A 114 19.11 4.15 -9.53
C THR A 114 18.07 5.27 -9.53
N VAL A 115 18.51 6.53 -9.64
CA VAL A 115 17.59 7.67 -9.79
C VAL A 115 16.69 7.52 -11.02
N ALA A 116 17.23 7.00 -12.12
CA ALA A 116 16.49 6.79 -13.37
C ALA A 116 15.38 5.74 -13.20
N GLU A 117 15.67 4.61 -12.56
CA GLU A 117 14.70 3.56 -12.27
C GLU A 117 13.59 4.08 -11.33
N ARG A 118 13.96 4.79 -10.27
CA ARG A 118 12.99 5.39 -9.35
C ARG A 118 12.07 6.40 -10.05
N ALA A 119 12.63 7.24 -10.92
CA ALA A 119 11.84 8.21 -11.68
C ALA A 119 10.95 7.52 -12.71
N SER A 120 11.46 6.47 -13.37
CA SER A 120 10.69 5.65 -14.31
C SER A 120 9.49 5.01 -13.60
N CYS A 121 9.70 4.39 -12.44
CA CYS A 121 8.63 3.79 -11.62
C CYS A 121 7.59 4.85 -11.19
N PHE A 122 8.04 6.00 -10.69
CA PHE A 122 7.16 7.10 -10.29
C PHE A 122 6.28 7.59 -11.43
N LEU A 123 6.90 7.92 -12.56
CA LEU A 123 6.17 8.42 -13.74
C LEU A 123 5.25 7.37 -14.34
N HIS A 124 5.70 6.11 -14.42
CA HIS A 124 4.90 5.02 -14.95
C HIS A 124 3.63 4.83 -14.13
N HIS A 125 3.77 4.74 -12.80
CA HIS A 125 2.63 4.57 -11.89
C HIS A 125 1.57 5.65 -12.09
N TYR A 126 1.96 6.91 -12.02
CA TYR A 126 0.99 8.00 -12.08
C TYR A 126 0.42 8.22 -13.49
N ARG A 127 1.20 7.95 -14.55
CA ARG A 127 0.68 7.93 -15.92
C ARG A 127 -0.37 6.84 -16.09
N ARG A 128 -0.11 5.67 -15.56
CA ARG A 128 -1.03 4.53 -15.61
C ARG A 128 -2.31 4.80 -14.84
N MET A 129 -2.19 5.36 -13.63
CA MET A 129 -3.34 5.80 -12.83
C MET A 129 -4.16 6.88 -13.56
N HIS A 130 -3.50 7.88 -14.12
CA HIS A 130 -4.15 8.98 -14.84
C HIS A 130 -4.89 8.52 -16.10
N SER A 131 -4.31 7.56 -16.84
CA SER A 131 -4.94 7.03 -18.07
C SER A 131 -6.11 6.08 -17.78
N ALA A 132 -6.11 5.41 -16.62
CA ALA A 132 -7.10 4.38 -16.31
C ALA A 132 -8.29 4.88 -15.48
N LEU A 133 -8.09 5.95 -14.68
CA LEU A 133 -9.09 6.40 -13.72
C LEU A 133 -9.70 7.75 -14.07
N PRO A 134 -11.01 7.92 -13.81
CA PRO A 134 -11.63 9.24 -13.82
C PRO A 134 -10.93 10.19 -12.83
N GLU A 135 -10.89 11.49 -13.18
CA GLU A 135 -10.25 12.51 -12.32
C GLU A 135 -10.82 12.51 -10.88
N SER A 136 -12.14 12.32 -10.74
CA SER A 136 -12.81 12.26 -9.44
C SER A 136 -12.30 11.12 -8.57
N THR A 137 -12.15 9.92 -9.12
CA THR A 137 -11.63 8.74 -8.43
C THR A 137 -10.17 8.94 -8.05
N LEU A 138 -9.37 9.45 -8.99
CA LEU A 138 -7.96 9.72 -8.73
C LEU A 138 -7.78 10.78 -7.64
N ARG A 139 -8.58 11.84 -7.65
CA ARG A 139 -8.61 12.87 -6.59
C ARG A 139 -8.96 12.27 -5.23
N GLN A 140 -9.98 11.40 -5.18
CA GLN A 140 -10.39 10.73 -3.94
C GLN A 140 -9.24 9.89 -3.35
N ILE A 141 -8.52 9.12 -4.18
CA ILE A 141 -7.37 8.29 -3.76
C ILE A 141 -6.21 9.16 -3.27
N LEU A 142 -5.91 10.27 -3.95
CA LEU A 142 -4.81 11.18 -3.59
C LEU A 142 -5.09 11.94 -2.29
N GLN A 143 -6.34 12.27 -2.00
CA GLN A 143 -6.73 13.08 -0.84
C GLN A 143 -7.07 12.25 0.40
N GLY A 144 -7.34 10.95 0.26
CA GLY A 144 -7.77 10.12 1.38
C GLY A 144 -7.69 8.63 1.11
N GLU A 145 -8.41 7.89 1.93
CA GLU A 145 -8.59 6.45 1.78
C GLU A 145 -10.01 6.16 1.27
N VAL A 146 -10.11 5.20 0.37
CA VAL A 146 -11.38 4.68 -0.15
C VAL A 146 -11.67 3.34 0.49
N VAL A 147 -12.88 3.15 1.00
CA VAL A 147 -13.34 1.86 1.52
C VAL A 147 -13.69 0.95 0.35
N LEU A 148 -12.94 -0.16 0.21
CA LEU A 148 -13.20 -1.19 -0.79
C LEU A 148 -14.17 -2.25 -0.29
N HIS A 149 -14.01 -2.66 0.97
CA HIS A 149 -14.81 -3.72 1.57
C HIS A 149 -15.03 -3.45 3.05
N GLN A 150 -16.23 -3.77 3.55
CA GLN A 150 -16.59 -3.60 4.95
C GLN A 150 -17.35 -4.81 5.46
N VAL A 151 -17.00 -5.26 6.66
CA VAL A 151 -17.71 -6.32 7.41
C VAL A 151 -18.03 -5.80 8.80
N ARG A 152 -19.20 -6.14 9.31
CA ARG A 152 -19.61 -5.88 10.71
C ARG A 152 -19.83 -7.20 11.47
N ASP A 153 -19.33 -7.26 12.69
CA ASP A 153 -19.58 -8.36 13.64
C ASP A 153 -19.91 -7.75 15.00
N GLY A 154 -21.19 -7.73 15.34
CA GLY A 154 -21.72 -6.95 16.49
C GLY A 154 -21.37 -5.47 16.33
N ASP A 155 -20.77 -4.89 17.35
CA ASP A 155 -20.36 -3.48 17.37
C ASP A 155 -19.04 -3.21 16.62
N ASN A 156 -18.38 -4.26 16.14
CA ASN A 156 -17.10 -4.11 15.48
C ASN A 156 -17.25 -3.94 13.96
N CYS A 157 -16.53 -2.96 13.43
CA CYS A 157 -16.46 -2.65 12.01
C CYS A 157 -15.05 -2.94 11.46
N PHE A 158 -14.97 -3.79 10.45
CA PHE A 158 -13.74 -4.17 9.76
C PHE A 158 -13.78 -3.59 8.37
N THR A 159 -12.75 -2.84 7.98
CA THR A 159 -12.67 -2.25 6.63
C THR A 159 -11.36 -2.60 5.96
N VAL A 160 -11.44 -2.88 4.66
CA VAL A 160 -10.30 -2.89 3.75
C VAL A 160 -10.38 -1.63 2.92
N THR A 161 -9.35 -0.78 3.01
CA THR A 161 -9.30 0.50 2.31
C THR A 161 -8.10 0.55 1.36
N ILE A 162 -8.13 1.48 0.40
CA ILE A 162 -7.02 1.83 -0.48
C ILE A 162 -6.83 3.34 -0.51
N GLY A 163 -5.59 3.80 -0.56
CA GLY A 163 -5.25 5.22 -0.65
C GLY A 163 -3.75 5.44 -0.72
N MET A 164 -3.35 6.69 -0.58
CA MET A 164 -1.93 7.04 -0.46
C MET A 164 -1.33 6.44 0.81
N PRO A 165 -0.06 5.99 0.78
CA PRO A 165 0.60 5.47 1.97
C PRO A 165 0.61 6.51 3.09
N ALA A 166 0.47 6.05 4.35
CA ALA A 166 0.68 6.93 5.49
C ALA A 166 2.09 7.54 5.44
N MET A 167 2.26 8.76 5.98
CA MET A 167 3.50 9.56 5.87
C MET A 167 4.78 8.77 6.23
N ARG A 168 4.71 7.83 7.18
CA ARG A 168 5.84 6.97 7.55
C ARG A 168 6.22 5.93 6.48
N TYR A 169 5.30 5.60 5.57
CA TYR A 169 5.46 4.62 4.49
C TYR A 169 5.46 5.26 3.11
N ASP A 170 5.46 6.58 3.04
CA ASP A 170 5.38 7.35 1.79
C ASP A 170 6.50 7.06 0.80
N ARG A 171 7.60 6.45 1.27
CA ARG A 171 8.74 6.03 0.46
C ARG A 171 8.70 4.56 0.05
N GLU A 172 7.79 3.78 0.64
CA GLU A 172 7.67 2.33 0.43
C GLU A 172 6.65 1.96 -0.65
N GLY A 173 6.11 2.93 -1.37
CA GLY A 173 5.15 2.73 -2.44
C GLY A 173 4.38 4.00 -2.77
N GLU A 174 3.47 3.92 -3.73
CA GLU A 174 2.62 5.04 -4.11
C GLU A 174 1.15 4.82 -3.73
N LEU A 175 0.76 3.58 -3.51
CA LEU A 175 -0.53 3.21 -2.94
C LEU A 175 -0.34 2.20 -1.81
N SER A 176 -1.32 2.18 -0.90
CA SER A 176 -1.39 1.18 0.16
C SER A 176 -2.83 0.69 0.33
N THR A 177 -2.97 -0.62 0.56
CA THR A 177 -4.20 -1.16 1.13
C THR A 177 -4.04 -1.30 2.64
N HIS A 178 -5.12 -1.02 3.39
CA HIS A 178 -5.11 -1.08 4.85
C HIS A 178 -6.26 -1.94 5.36
N LEU A 179 -5.98 -2.74 6.38
CA LEU A 179 -7.00 -3.41 7.18
C LEU A 179 -7.19 -2.61 8.46
N ARG A 180 -8.43 -2.20 8.74
CA ARG A 180 -8.79 -1.44 9.93
C ARG A 180 -9.86 -2.15 10.73
N VAL A 181 -9.80 -2.01 12.05
CA VAL A 181 -10.82 -2.46 12.99
C VAL A 181 -11.28 -1.23 13.79
N ASN A 182 -12.55 -0.87 13.69
CA ASN A 182 -13.11 0.32 14.34
C ASN A 182 -12.30 1.60 14.04
N GLY A 183 -11.81 1.72 12.80
CA GLY A 183 -10.96 2.84 12.36
C GLY A 183 -9.47 2.70 12.70
N VAL A 184 -9.07 1.77 13.58
CA VAL A 184 -7.66 1.53 13.93
C VAL A 184 -7.01 0.66 12.85
N GLU A 185 -5.93 1.15 12.23
CA GLU A 185 -5.13 0.38 11.27
C GLU A 185 -4.39 -0.75 12.00
N VAL A 186 -4.58 -1.98 11.53
CA VAL A 186 -3.92 -3.18 12.09
C VAL A 186 -2.88 -3.79 11.16
N TYR A 187 -3.06 -3.59 9.86
CA TYR A 187 -2.13 -4.07 8.84
C TYR A 187 -2.15 -3.21 7.60
N SER A 188 -1.00 -3.07 6.92
CA SER A 188 -0.89 -2.36 5.64
C SER A 188 -0.03 -3.14 4.64
N LEU A 189 -0.34 -2.96 3.36
CA LEU A 189 0.41 -3.45 2.22
C LEU A 189 0.62 -2.29 1.26
N SER A 190 1.88 -1.90 1.02
CA SER A 190 2.23 -0.82 0.08
C SER A 190 2.72 -1.40 -1.25
N PHE A 191 2.37 -0.72 -2.34
CA PHE A 191 2.67 -1.17 -3.69
C PHE A 191 2.77 -0.02 -4.70
N ILE A 192 3.25 -0.34 -5.88
CA ILE A 192 3.40 0.59 -7.00
C ILE A 192 3.32 -0.17 -8.33
N ILE A 193 2.73 0.43 -9.37
CA ILE A 193 2.82 -0.09 -10.75
C ILE A 193 4.18 0.33 -11.32
N VAL A 194 4.95 -0.63 -11.81
CA VAL A 194 6.31 -0.38 -12.34
C VAL A 194 6.47 -0.95 -13.75
N PRO A 195 7.37 -0.40 -14.58
CA PRO A 195 7.78 -1.07 -15.82
C PRO A 195 8.37 -2.45 -15.50
N GLY A 196 7.97 -3.48 -16.23
CA GLY A 196 8.39 -4.86 -15.97
C GLY A 196 9.91 -5.04 -15.98
N GLY A 197 10.60 -4.43 -16.95
CA GLY A 197 12.05 -4.53 -17.06
C GLY A 197 12.85 -4.07 -15.84
N VAL A 198 12.29 -3.16 -15.00
CA VAL A 198 12.97 -2.68 -13.78
C VAL A 198 13.08 -3.77 -12.72
N VAL A 199 12.15 -4.72 -12.72
CA VAL A 199 12.09 -5.84 -11.76
C VAL A 199 12.41 -7.19 -12.41
N GLY A 200 12.91 -7.18 -13.67
CA GLY A 200 13.26 -8.39 -14.39
C GLY A 200 12.07 -9.20 -14.88
N SER A 201 10.95 -8.56 -15.16
CA SER A 201 9.78 -9.13 -15.82
C SER A 201 9.84 -8.86 -17.32
N ASP A 202 9.39 -9.82 -18.14
CA ASP A 202 9.25 -9.70 -19.59
C ASP A 202 7.95 -8.95 -19.98
N LEU A 203 7.05 -8.72 -19.04
CA LEU A 203 5.82 -7.97 -19.26
C LEU A 203 6.09 -6.46 -19.33
N VAL A 204 5.18 -5.72 -19.97
CA VAL A 204 5.28 -4.26 -20.11
C VAL A 204 5.26 -3.58 -18.73
N GLU A 205 4.40 -4.05 -17.84
CA GLU A 205 4.24 -3.55 -16.48
C GLU A 205 3.91 -4.68 -15.50
N THR A 206 4.20 -4.43 -14.24
CA THR A 206 3.87 -5.33 -13.13
C THR A 206 3.49 -4.53 -11.89
N LEU A 207 2.83 -5.16 -10.95
CA LEU A 207 2.46 -4.55 -9.67
C LEU A 207 3.46 -4.98 -8.60
N LEU A 208 4.33 -4.07 -8.18
CA LEU A 208 5.40 -4.32 -7.21
C LEU A 208 4.91 -4.09 -5.78
N ILE A 209 4.88 -5.14 -4.97
CA ILE A 209 4.68 -5.10 -3.52
C ILE A 209 6.00 -4.70 -2.87
N THR A 210 6.00 -3.61 -2.13
CA THR A 210 7.22 -3.02 -1.55
C THR A 210 7.25 -3.10 -0.03
N CYS A 211 6.07 -3.16 0.62
CA CYS A 211 5.98 -3.26 2.07
C CYS A 211 4.77 -4.08 2.52
N LEU A 212 4.98 -4.90 3.54
CA LEU A 212 3.96 -5.65 4.26
C LEU A 212 4.20 -5.46 5.75
N GLN A 213 3.31 -4.74 6.44
CA GLN A 213 3.57 -4.42 7.83
C GLN A 213 2.31 -4.48 8.72
N GLY A 214 2.43 -5.22 9.83
CA GLY A 214 1.51 -5.17 10.95
C GLY A 214 1.82 -3.99 11.87
N LYS A 215 0.80 -3.40 12.46
CA LYS A 215 0.96 -2.33 13.44
C LYS A 215 1.27 -2.93 14.81
N LYS A 216 2.18 -2.29 15.55
CA LYS A 216 2.49 -2.67 16.94
C LYS A 216 1.32 -2.30 17.86
N ASN A 217 1.18 -3.01 18.97
CA ASN A 217 0.18 -2.77 20.01
C ASN A 217 -1.28 -2.85 19.51
N CYS A 218 -1.57 -3.78 18.58
CA CYS A 218 -2.90 -4.06 18.06
C CYS A 218 -3.33 -5.52 18.33
N ASP A 219 -2.90 -6.09 19.44
CA ASP A 219 -3.17 -7.51 19.77
C ASP A 219 -4.66 -7.79 19.96
N PHE A 220 -5.40 -6.83 20.51
CA PHE A 220 -6.84 -6.95 20.69
C PHE A 220 -7.55 -6.96 19.33
N GLU A 221 -7.28 -6.00 18.48
CA GLU A 221 -7.85 -5.89 17.13
C GLU A 221 -7.47 -7.10 16.27
N MET A 222 -6.25 -7.60 16.41
CA MET A 222 -5.80 -8.80 15.70
C MET A 222 -6.53 -10.07 16.15
N LYS A 223 -6.92 -10.18 17.41
CA LYS A 223 -7.79 -11.27 17.88
C LYS A 223 -9.18 -11.19 17.24
N LEU A 224 -9.75 -10.00 17.15
CA LEU A 224 -11.03 -9.77 16.47
C LEU A 224 -10.95 -10.14 14.98
N VAL A 225 -9.88 -9.70 14.29
CA VAL A 225 -9.63 -10.07 12.89
C VAL A 225 -9.58 -11.58 12.71
N ARG A 226 -8.83 -12.31 13.53
CA ARG A 226 -8.74 -13.78 13.45
C ARG A 226 -10.10 -14.44 13.61
N LYS A 227 -10.91 -13.97 14.55
CA LYS A 227 -12.25 -14.50 14.79
C LYS A 227 -13.16 -14.32 13.56
N VAL A 228 -13.25 -13.08 13.05
CA VAL A 228 -14.19 -12.71 11.99
C VAL A 228 -13.77 -13.28 10.63
N PHE A 229 -12.47 -13.32 10.36
CA PHE A 229 -11.94 -13.81 9.08
C PHE A 229 -11.47 -15.29 9.14
N TYR A 230 -12.01 -16.09 10.07
CA TYR A 230 -11.76 -17.54 10.16
C TYR A 230 -10.27 -17.92 10.23
N GLU A 231 -9.50 -17.19 11.04
CA GLU A 231 -8.05 -17.35 11.16
C GLU A 231 -7.30 -17.05 9.83
N TYR A 232 -7.90 -16.28 8.92
CA TYR A 232 -7.23 -15.89 7.69
C TYR A 232 -6.22 -14.78 7.97
N SER A 233 -5.03 -14.88 7.39
CA SER A 233 -3.97 -13.90 7.61
C SER A 233 -4.36 -12.53 7.05
N PRO A 234 -4.16 -11.41 7.80
CA PRO A 234 -4.32 -10.06 7.30
C PRO A 234 -3.58 -9.77 5.99
N ARG A 235 -2.37 -10.34 5.83
CA ARG A 235 -1.57 -10.22 4.59
C ARG A 235 -2.35 -10.73 3.38
N LEU A 236 -3.03 -11.86 3.53
CA LEU A 236 -3.80 -12.49 2.45
C LEU A 236 -5.10 -11.75 2.15
N LEU A 237 -5.71 -11.07 3.15
CA LEU A 237 -6.86 -10.19 2.92
C LEU A 237 -6.45 -8.98 2.07
N LEU A 238 -5.33 -8.34 2.40
CA LEU A 238 -4.81 -7.20 1.64
C LEU A 238 -4.30 -7.61 0.26
N LEU A 239 -3.69 -8.80 0.16
CA LEU A 239 -3.29 -9.36 -1.14
C LEU A 239 -4.50 -9.62 -2.04
N ALA A 240 -5.67 -10.01 -1.49
CA ALA A 240 -6.89 -10.16 -2.27
C ALA A 240 -7.36 -8.82 -2.86
N ALA A 241 -7.31 -7.74 -2.10
CA ALA A 241 -7.60 -6.39 -2.61
C ALA A 241 -6.60 -5.99 -3.72
N LEU A 242 -5.31 -6.29 -3.51
CA LEU A 242 -4.27 -6.01 -4.49
C LEU A 242 -4.46 -6.79 -5.80
N GLN A 243 -4.87 -8.07 -5.72
CA GLN A 243 -5.21 -8.84 -6.91
C GLN A 243 -6.42 -8.27 -7.64
N GLY A 244 -7.45 -7.82 -6.90
CA GLY A 244 -8.57 -7.10 -7.49
C GLY A 244 -8.16 -5.82 -8.21
N PHE A 245 -7.21 -5.07 -7.64
CA PHE A 245 -6.61 -3.91 -8.28
C PHE A 245 -5.87 -4.31 -9.58
N ALA A 246 -5.00 -5.33 -9.52
CA ALA A 246 -4.26 -5.81 -10.68
C ALA A 246 -5.22 -6.24 -11.82
N ILE A 247 -6.26 -7.01 -11.50
CA ILE A 247 -7.29 -7.45 -12.46
C ILE A 247 -7.99 -6.24 -13.11
N ALA A 248 -8.41 -5.26 -12.31
CA ALA A 248 -9.09 -4.06 -12.79
C ALA A 248 -8.22 -3.21 -13.74
N PHE A 249 -6.90 -3.22 -13.51
CA PHE A 249 -5.92 -2.53 -14.36
C PHE A 249 -5.38 -3.38 -15.51
N GLY A 250 -5.78 -4.65 -15.62
CA GLY A 250 -5.26 -5.57 -16.64
C GLY A 250 -3.77 -5.91 -16.44
N ILE A 251 -3.29 -5.87 -15.20
CA ILE A 251 -1.91 -6.24 -14.84
C ILE A 251 -1.87 -7.75 -14.58
N GLU A 252 -1.03 -8.45 -15.34
CA GLU A 252 -1.00 -9.91 -15.36
C GLU A 252 0.01 -10.51 -14.38
N GLU A 253 0.87 -9.70 -13.76
CA GLU A 253 1.92 -10.15 -12.86
C GLU A 253 2.00 -9.31 -11.59
N LEU A 254 2.13 -10.00 -10.45
CA LEU A 254 2.56 -9.41 -9.18
C LEU A 254 4.03 -9.70 -8.96
N THR A 255 4.78 -8.67 -8.62
CA THR A 255 6.15 -8.79 -8.13
C THR A 255 6.25 -8.32 -6.68
N ALA A 256 7.29 -8.72 -5.97
CA ALA A 256 7.49 -8.30 -4.59
C ALA A 256 8.98 -8.20 -4.26
N VAL A 257 9.32 -7.26 -3.38
CA VAL A 257 10.69 -7.10 -2.89
C VAL A 257 11.10 -8.31 -2.06
N CYS A 258 12.34 -8.78 -2.20
CA CYS A 258 12.93 -9.69 -1.23
C CYS A 258 13.32 -8.93 0.06
N ALA A 259 13.54 -9.65 1.14
CA ALA A 259 13.87 -9.07 2.44
C ALA A 259 15.03 -8.08 2.36
N THR A 260 16.12 -8.44 1.65
CA THR A 260 17.33 -7.62 1.54
C THR A 260 17.15 -6.32 0.75
N ASN A 261 16.18 -6.28 -0.16
CA ASN A 261 15.90 -5.11 -1.00
C ASN A 261 14.81 -4.21 -0.39
N GLN A 262 14.20 -4.66 0.70
CA GLN A 262 13.21 -3.86 1.42
C GLN A 262 13.89 -2.70 2.12
N ARG A 263 13.34 -1.50 1.96
CA ARG A 263 13.90 -0.23 2.43
C ARG A 263 14.30 -0.22 3.91
N SER A 264 13.47 -0.80 4.76
CA SER A 264 13.69 -0.83 6.21
C SER A 264 14.54 -2.01 6.68
N TYR A 265 15.09 -2.80 5.75
CA TYR A 265 15.93 -3.95 6.08
C TYR A 265 17.14 -3.54 6.93
N SER A 266 17.37 -4.27 8.00
CA SER A 266 18.59 -4.14 8.81
C SER A 266 19.16 -5.52 9.16
N LYS A 267 20.49 -5.63 9.18
CA LYS A 267 21.17 -6.90 9.52
C LYS A 267 20.81 -7.41 10.92
N GLY A 268 20.54 -6.51 11.87
CA GLY A 268 20.14 -6.86 13.25
C GLY A 268 18.74 -7.50 13.35
N HIS A 269 17.89 -7.35 12.33
CA HIS A 269 16.54 -7.92 12.27
C HIS A 269 16.34 -8.80 11.02
N SER A 270 17.42 -9.30 10.42
CA SER A 270 17.39 -10.07 9.16
C SER A 270 16.42 -11.23 9.20
N THR A 271 16.43 -12.06 10.25
CA THR A 271 15.53 -13.22 10.40
C THR A 271 14.06 -12.81 10.35
N ALA A 272 13.68 -11.72 11.03
CA ALA A 272 12.30 -11.23 11.00
C ALA A 272 11.88 -10.73 9.61
N PHE A 273 12.79 -10.09 8.87
CA PHE A 273 12.54 -9.66 7.49
C PHE A 273 12.40 -10.86 6.55
N HIS A 274 13.32 -11.85 6.61
CA HIS A 274 13.22 -13.07 5.80
C HIS A 274 11.91 -13.82 6.07
N HIS A 275 11.51 -13.99 7.32
CA HIS A 275 10.22 -14.60 7.64
C HIS A 275 9.02 -13.78 7.15
N SER A 276 9.10 -12.45 7.21
CA SER A 276 7.99 -11.58 6.82
C SER A 276 7.83 -11.42 5.32
N TYR A 277 8.90 -11.50 4.55
CA TYR A 277 8.94 -11.29 3.11
C TYR A 277 9.22 -12.59 2.36
N ASP A 278 10.42 -13.16 2.50
CA ASP A 278 10.86 -14.26 1.65
C ASP A 278 10.06 -15.53 1.89
N GLU A 279 9.87 -15.95 3.14
CA GLU A 279 9.04 -17.13 3.43
C GLU A 279 7.58 -16.90 3.06
N PHE A 280 7.06 -15.68 3.26
CA PHE A 280 5.68 -15.38 2.90
C PHE A 280 5.46 -15.48 1.39
N PHE A 281 6.30 -14.83 0.57
CA PHE A 281 6.13 -14.86 -0.89
C PHE A 281 6.43 -16.25 -1.46
N ALA A 282 7.43 -16.96 -0.94
CA ALA A 282 7.68 -18.36 -1.30
C ALA A 282 6.48 -19.26 -0.96
N SER A 283 5.79 -19.05 0.17
CA SER A 283 4.59 -19.80 0.56
C SER A 283 3.40 -19.59 -0.39
N LEU A 284 3.40 -18.49 -1.14
CA LEU A 284 2.42 -18.19 -2.20
C LEU A 284 2.78 -18.83 -3.55
N GLY A 285 3.93 -19.51 -3.65
CA GLY A 285 4.43 -20.09 -4.90
C GLY A 285 5.09 -19.06 -5.83
N MET A 286 5.39 -17.86 -5.34
CA MET A 286 6.12 -16.86 -6.13
C MET A 286 7.57 -17.32 -6.37
N ARG A 287 8.10 -17.00 -7.55
CA ARG A 287 9.47 -17.38 -7.97
C ARG A 287 10.36 -16.15 -7.98
N ILE A 288 11.64 -16.33 -7.70
CA ILE A 288 12.62 -15.24 -7.76
C ILE A 288 13.03 -14.99 -9.21
N THR A 289 12.92 -13.74 -9.69
CA THR A 289 13.41 -13.28 -11.00
C THR A 289 14.94 -13.14 -11.00
N ALA A 290 15.53 -13.01 -12.17
CA ALA A 290 16.97 -12.73 -12.32
C ALA A 290 17.39 -11.40 -11.66
N ALA A 291 16.49 -10.44 -11.53
CA ALA A 291 16.70 -9.16 -10.83
C ALA A 291 16.52 -9.25 -9.30
N GLY A 292 16.22 -10.44 -8.75
CA GLY A 292 16.10 -10.65 -7.31
C GLY A 292 14.77 -10.20 -6.70
N PHE A 293 13.70 -10.22 -7.46
CA PHE A 293 12.33 -9.96 -6.99
C PHE A 293 11.51 -11.26 -7.03
N TYR A 294 10.56 -11.40 -6.12
CA TYR A 294 9.54 -12.44 -6.22
C TYR A 294 8.54 -12.09 -7.32
N SER A 295 8.08 -13.07 -8.08
CA SER A 295 7.11 -12.91 -9.16
C SER A 295 6.10 -14.05 -9.19
N ALA A 296 4.84 -13.72 -9.48
CA ALA A 296 3.78 -14.68 -9.77
C ALA A 296 2.73 -14.09 -10.71
N PRO A 297 2.06 -14.91 -11.55
CA PRO A 297 0.94 -14.45 -12.37
C PRO A 297 -0.27 -14.04 -11.50
N VAL A 298 -1.12 -13.19 -12.06
CA VAL A 298 -2.42 -12.79 -11.47
C VAL A 298 -3.53 -13.59 -12.19
N PRO A 299 -4.43 -14.21 -11.43
CA PRO A 299 -4.49 -14.32 -9.95
C PRO A 299 -3.51 -15.36 -9.41
N ILE A 300 -2.96 -15.12 -8.21
CA ILE A 300 -2.19 -16.15 -7.51
C ILE A 300 -3.14 -17.26 -7.10
N GLU A 301 -2.91 -18.46 -7.59
CA GLU A 301 -3.72 -19.63 -7.28
C GLU A 301 -3.54 -20.08 -5.83
N GLY A 302 -4.63 -20.42 -5.18
CA GLY A 302 -4.60 -21.05 -3.87
C GLY A 302 -4.54 -22.58 -3.98
N LYS A 303 -4.09 -23.26 -2.92
CA LYS A 303 -4.10 -24.72 -2.82
C LYS A 303 -5.51 -25.26 -3.11
N SER A 304 -5.65 -26.40 -3.80
CA SER A 304 -6.97 -27.01 -4.10
C SER A 304 -7.75 -27.34 -2.80
N LEU A 305 -9.08 -27.43 -2.87
CA LEU A 305 -9.87 -27.75 -1.66
C LEU A 305 -9.66 -29.21 -1.24
N GLU A 306 -9.34 -30.06 -2.18
CA GLU A 306 -9.07 -31.49 -1.97
C GLU A 306 -7.79 -31.70 -1.15
N SER A 307 -6.84 -30.78 -1.25
CA SER A 307 -5.57 -30.84 -0.49
C SER A 307 -5.75 -30.59 1.03
N PHE A 308 -6.94 -30.15 1.45
CA PHE A 308 -7.24 -29.93 2.87
C PHE A 308 -7.96 -31.16 3.46
N GLU A 309 -7.65 -31.44 4.72
CA GLU A 309 -8.41 -32.43 5.50
C GLU A 309 -9.91 -32.07 5.53
N PRO A 310 -10.84 -33.05 5.59
CA PRO A 310 -12.28 -32.80 5.57
C PRO A 310 -12.74 -31.76 6.58
N LYS A 311 -12.23 -31.81 7.82
CA LYS A 311 -12.54 -30.85 8.90
C LYS A 311 -12.06 -29.44 8.58
N ALA A 312 -10.99 -29.26 7.81
CA ALA A 312 -10.42 -27.96 7.43
C ALA A 312 -11.09 -27.36 6.19
N ARG A 313 -11.76 -28.18 5.35
CA ARG A 313 -12.37 -27.74 4.07
C ARG A 313 -13.42 -26.62 4.27
N TRP A 314 -14.19 -26.69 5.34
CA TRP A 314 -15.18 -25.64 5.67
C TRP A 314 -14.50 -24.28 5.82
N ARG A 315 -13.45 -24.19 6.65
CA ARG A 315 -12.70 -22.96 6.84
C ARG A 315 -12.05 -22.49 5.53
N ALA A 316 -11.48 -23.40 4.75
CA ALA A 316 -10.89 -23.08 3.47
C ALA A 316 -11.92 -22.50 2.47
N ARG A 317 -13.15 -23.03 2.42
CA ARG A 317 -14.25 -22.48 1.61
C ARG A 317 -14.63 -21.06 2.06
N ARG A 318 -14.77 -20.81 3.37
CA ARG A 318 -15.11 -19.48 3.92
C ARG A 318 -14.02 -18.45 3.62
N ARG A 319 -12.74 -18.83 3.78
CA ARG A 319 -11.60 -17.97 3.44
C ARG A 319 -11.56 -17.61 1.96
N ARG A 320 -11.86 -18.57 1.07
CA ARG A 320 -11.94 -18.33 -0.38
C ARG A 320 -13.11 -17.40 -0.74
N ALA A 321 -14.27 -17.61 -0.15
CA ALA A 321 -15.40 -16.73 -0.36
C ALA A 321 -15.08 -15.28 0.04
N MET A 322 -14.47 -15.09 1.22
CA MET A 322 -14.05 -13.78 1.69
C MET A 322 -13.00 -13.14 0.77
N ARG A 323 -11.96 -13.90 0.37
CA ARG A 323 -10.97 -13.45 -0.62
C ARG A 323 -11.65 -12.95 -1.89
N LYS A 324 -12.58 -13.74 -2.44
CA LYS A 324 -13.29 -13.39 -3.67
C LYS A 324 -14.18 -12.16 -3.51
N GLN A 325 -14.80 -11.97 -2.34
CA GLN A 325 -15.59 -10.77 -2.05
C GLN A 325 -14.72 -9.51 -2.05
N ILE A 326 -13.57 -9.53 -1.35
CA ILE A 326 -12.64 -8.40 -1.30
C ILE A 326 -12.08 -8.11 -2.71
N GLU A 327 -11.64 -9.14 -3.43
CA GLU A 327 -11.14 -9.03 -4.80
C GLU A 327 -12.20 -8.40 -5.72
N SER A 328 -13.43 -8.95 -5.71
CA SER A 328 -14.52 -8.43 -6.54
C SER A 328 -14.93 -7.02 -6.17
N ALA A 329 -14.93 -6.66 -4.88
CA ALA A 329 -15.22 -5.30 -4.42
C ALA A 329 -14.18 -4.30 -4.97
N CYS A 330 -12.91 -4.69 -4.97
CA CYS A 330 -11.84 -3.87 -5.55
C CYS A 330 -12.00 -3.73 -7.07
N VAL A 331 -12.24 -4.83 -7.79
CA VAL A 331 -12.51 -4.80 -9.24
C VAL A 331 -13.67 -3.86 -9.54
N ASN A 332 -14.80 -4.01 -8.84
CA ASN A 332 -16.01 -3.20 -9.06
C ASN A 332 -15.75 -1.71 -8.83
N PHE A 333 -15.00 -1.36 -7.77
CA PHE A 333 -14.65 0.03 -7.50
C PHE A 333 -13.88 0.66 -8.67
N PHE A 334 -12.84 -0.01 -9.15
CA PHE A 334 -11.99 0.52 -10.22
C PHE A 334 -12.62 0.43 -11.61
N SER A 335 -13.54 -0.52 -11.84
CA SER A 335 -14.29 -0.63 -13.10
C SER A 335 -15.51 0.27 -13.18
N GLY A 336 -15.75 1.13 -12.19
CA GLY A 336 -16.87 2.09 -12.20
C GLY A 336 -18.24 1.49 -11.91
N THR A 337 -18.32 0.21 -11.51
CA THR A 337 -19.59 -0.48 -11.19
C THR A 337 -19.94 -0.43 -9.71
N ALA A 338 -19.17 0.26 -8.88
CA ALA A 338 -19.25 0.24 -7.42
C ALA A 338 -20.45 0.99 -6.81
N GLY A 339 -21.25 1.72 -7.60
CA GLY A 339 -22.26 2.64 -7.05
C GLY A 339 -23.57 2.00 -6.58
N GLN A 340 -23.87 0.74 -6.87
CA GLN A 340 -25.23 0.21 -6.64
C GLN A 340 -25.36 -0.98 -5.68
N ASN A 341 -24.26 -1.61 -5.23
CA ASN A 341 -24.35 -2.89 -4.51
C ASN A 341 -23.78 -2.91 -3.08
N ALA A 342 -23.33 -1.80 -2.52
CA ALA A 342 -22.73 -1.79 -1.18
C ALA A 342 -23.76 -2.09 -0.06
N GLU A 343 -25.03 -1.78 -0.28
CA GLU A 343 -26.10 -1.99 0.74
C GLU A 343 -26.71 -3.39 0.71
N SER A 344 -26.74 -4.06 -0.45
CA SER A 344 -27.41 -5.36 -0.60
C SER A 344 -26.62 -6.56 -0.10
N PHE A 345 -25.27 -6.48 -0.04
CA PHE A 345 -24.42 -7.60 0.37
C PHE A 345 -24.31 -7.79 1.88
N SER A 346 -24.50 -6.73 2.68
CA SER A 346 -24.42 -6.80 4.15
C SER A 346 -25.55 -7.64 4.73
N SER A 347 -26.73 -7.62 4.11
CA SER A 347 -27.93 -8.33 4.59
C SER A 347 -27.94 -9.83 4.27
N ALA A 348 -27.34 -10.23 3.15
CA ALA A 348 -27.41 -11.63 2.69
C ALA A 348 -26.47 -12.60 3.46
N MET A 349 -25.37 -12.10 4.05
CA MET A 349 -24.44 -12.93 4.81
C MET A 349 -24.88 -13.20 6.25
N LEU A 350 -25.71 -12.32 6.82
CA LEU A 350 -26.29 -12.51 8.16
C LEU A 350 -27.50 -13.44 8.14
N ALA A 351 -28.11 -13.67 6.98
CA ALA A 351 -29.36 -14.45 6.84
C ALA A 351 -29.16 -15.94 6.51
N ALA A 352 -27.94 -16.44 6.38
CA ALA A 352 -27.72 -17.88 6.18
C ALA A 352 -27.91 -18.63 7.52
N PRO A 353 -28.97 -19.46 7.68
CA PRO A 353 -29.21 -20.21 8.91
C PRO A 353 -28.03 -21.16 9.13
N VAL A 354 -27.45 -21.08 10.33
CA VAL A 354 -26.51 -22.08 10.84
C VAL A 354 -27.33 -23.35 11.11
N SER A 355 -27.38 -24.25 10.13
CA SER A 355 -27.85 -25.59 10.40
C SER A 355 -26.77 -26.31 11.21
N GLU A 356 -26.94 -26.34 12.52
CA GLU A 356 -26.18 -27.22 13.39
C GLU A 356 -26.43 -28.68 12.97
N PRO A 357 -25.39 -29.53 12.86
CA PRO A 357 -25.59 -30.94 12.67
C PRO A 357 -26.22 -31.51 13.92
N THR A 358 -27.46 -31.93 13.81
CA THR A 358 -28.18 -32.68 14.86
C THR A 358 -27.38 -33.96 15.15
N VAL A 359 -26.76 -34.01 16.32
CA VAL A 359 -26.13 -35.24 16.81
C VAL A 359 -27.29 -36.11 17.34
N ASN A 360 -27.68 -37.09 16.53
CA ASN A 360 -28.61 -38.13 16.92
C ASN A 360 -27.91 -39.05 17.94
N SER A 361 -28.15 -38.82 19.22
CA SER A 361 -27.87 -39.75 20.32
C SER A 361 -29.00 -40.77 20.45
N GLN A 362 -28.97 -41.81 19.62
CA GLN A 362 -29.73 -43.02 19.93
C GLN A 362 -28.82 -43.96 20.74
N LEU A 363 -28.88 -43.87 22.04
CA LEU A 363 -28.53 -44.96 22.95
C LEU A 363 -29.72 -45.89 23.04
N SER A 364 -29.65 -47.03 22.33
CA SER A 364 -30.53 -48.17 22.52
C SER A 364 -30.08 -48.90 23.78
N ALA A 365 -30.90 -48.81 24.85
CA ALA A 365 -30.90 -49.77 25.94
C ALA A 365 -31.70 -51.01 25.48
N THR A 366 -31.11 -52.17 25.61
CA THR A 366 -31.83 -53.46 25.60
C THR A 366 -31.22 -54.40 26.66
N PRO A 367 -31.99 -55.29 27.22
CA PRO A 367 -32.06 -55.68 28.63
C PRO A 367 -30.96 -56.63 29.10
#